data_7106c9047a5625ae9566e7ec73fb378d
#
_entry.id   7106c9047a5625ae9566e7ec73fb378d
#
_cell.length_a   1.000
_cell.length_b   1.000
_cell.length_c   1.000
_cell.angle_alpha   90.00
_cell.angle_beta   90.00
_cell.angle_gamma   90.00
#
_symmetry.space_group_name_H-M   'P 1'
#
loop_
_entity.id
_entity.type
_entity.pdbx_description
1 polymer ?
#
loop_
_entity_poly.entity_id
_entity_poly.type
_entity_poly.pdbx_seq_one_letter_code
_entity_poly.pdbx_strand_id
1 'polypeptide(L)'
;MIVYLGMPKCASTWLYDKIKQNFDYDGKKEPHTLVEYGTTNNNLIDFSTNNWSMDSSTALKIDKDVSKYIFIVRDPIELAISYYMQTRLDGESFNDFIFSLVKTKLICFGDIVERWYKLVDKRKILIYDYNKDIQGKHQSFIADICKNLDLDGYDQTVPLQDKIFSTHNKPELKCTDANLNAIIKTQVEKFKQITQG
;
A
#
# COMPACT_ATOMS: atom_id res chain seq x y z
N MET A 1 9.13 -15.17 -2.54
CA MET A 1 7.90 -14.57 -1.99
C MET A 1 7.83 -13.09 -2.33
N ILE A 2 6.65 -12.55 -2.50
CA ILE A 2 6.39 -11.12 -2.73
C ILE A 2 5.71 -10.56 -1.47
N VAL A 3 6.09 -9.36 -1.05
CA VAL A 3 5.54 -8.71 0.15
C VAL A 3 4.90 -7.38 -0.22
N TYR A 4 3.63 -7.23 0.09
CA TYR A 4 2.93 -5.96 -0.03
C TYR A 4 3.26 -5.07 1.18
N LEU A 5 3.80 -3.89 0.92
CA LEU A 5 4.15 -2.89 1.95
C LEU A 5 3.21 -1.68 1.94
N GLY A 6 2.15 -1.74 1.15
CA GLY A 6 1.19 -0.63 1.07
C GLY A 6 0.33 -0.50 2.32
N MET A 7 -0.15 0.72 2.53
CA MET A 7 -1.02 1.06 3.65
C MET A 7 -2.44 0.53 3.43
N PRO A 8 -3.26 0.44 4.49
CA PRO A 8 -4.69 0.29 4.34
C PRO A 8 -5.25 1.34 3.36
N LYS A 9 -6.26 1.01 2.58
CA LYS A 9 -6.92 1.88 1.58
C LYS A 9 -6.05 2.29 0.38
N CYS A 10 -4.92 1.61 0.18
CA CYS A 10 -4.06 1.74 -1.01
C CYS A 10 -4.23 0.53 -1.96
N ALA A 11 -5.46 0.16 -2.29
CA ALA A 11 -5.83 -0.87 -3.26
C ALA A 11 -5.40 -2.33 -2.94
N SER A 12 -4.99 -2.67 -1.71
CA SER A 12 -4.58 -4.04 -1.36
C SER A 12 -5.64 -5.09 -1.66
N THR A 13 -6.90 -4.83 -1.30
CA THR A 13 -8.02 -5.76 -1.56
C THR A 13 -8.25 -5.93 -3.05
N TRP A 14 -8.26 -4.84 -3.80
CA TRP A 14 -8.43 -4.87 -5.24
C TRP A 14 -7.31 -5.65 -5.92
N LEU A 15 -6.04 -5.38 -5.56
CA LEU A 15 -4.90 -6.10 -6.12
C LEU A 15 -4.94 -7.60 -5.78
N TYR A 16 -5.27 -7.95 -4.53
CA TYR A 16 -5.46 -9.33 -4.12
C TYR A 16 -6.52 -10.04 -4.98
N ASP A 17 -7.70 -9.42 -5.14
CA ASP A 17 -8.79 -10.01 -5.92
C ASP A 17 -8.39 -10.21 -7.38
N LYS A 18 -7.63 -9.28 -7.97
CA LYS A 18 -7.15 -9.40 -9.35
C LYS A 18 -6.10 -10.50 -9.51
N ILE A 19 -5.16 -10.61 -8.59
CA ILE A 19 -4.18 -11.72 -8.61
C ILE A 19 -4.91 -13.06 -8.43
N LYS A 20 -5.85 -13.14 -7.49
CA LYS A 20 -6.63 -14.37 -7.26
C LYS A 20 -7.43 -14.79 -8.48
N GLN A 21 -8.04 -13.85 -9.19
CA GLN A 21 -8.83 -14.12 -10.40
C GLN A 21 -7.99 -14.63 -11.58
N ASN A 22 -6.74 -14.20 -11.69
CA ASN A 22 -5.91 -14.46 -12.85
C ASN A 22 -4.90 -15.61 -12.66
N PHE A 23 -4.55 -15.98 -11.43
CA PHE A 23 -3.44 -16.89 -11.15
C PHE A 23 -3.80 -18.10 -10.28
N ASP A 24 -5.09 -18.43 -10.10
CA ASP A 24 -5.53 -19.51 -9.22
C ASP A 24 -4.87 -19.44 -7.82
N TYR A 25 -4.70 -18.21 -7.33
CA TYR A 25 -4.06 -17.95 -6.07
C TYR A 25 -4.99 -18.24 -4.90
N ASP A 26 -4.65 -19.22 -4.08
CA ASP A 26 -5.45 -19.69 -2.94
C ASP A 26 -5.03 -19.11 -1.58
N GLY A 27 -3.96 -18.30 -1.57
CA GLY A 27 -3.44 -17.69 -0.36
C GLY A 27 -4.43 -16.74 0.33
N LYS A 28 -4.28 -16.57 1.63
CA LYS A 28 -5.06 -15.61 2.42
C LYS A 28 -4.67 -14.18 2.05
N LYS A 29 -5.65 -13.27 2.02
CA LYS A 29 -5.39 -11.85 1.73
C LYS A 29 -4.45 -11.21 2.74
N GLU A 30 -4.70 -11.42 4.03
CA GLU A 30 -3.94 -10.82 5.12
C GLU A 30 -3.55 -11.90 6.12
N PRO A 31 -2.49 -12.70 5.82
CA PRO A 31 -2.06 -13.76 6.72
C PRO A 31 -1.42 -13.22 8.00
N HIS A 32 -0.93 -11.96 8.02
CA HIS A 32 -0.26 -11.28 9.13
C HIS A 32 0.96 -12.01 9.72
N THR A 33 1.39 -13.10 9.09
CA THR A 33 2.44 -13.98 9.61
C THR A 33 3.80 -13.32 9.69
N LEU A 34 4.09 -12.39 8.79
CA LEU A 34 5.38 -11.69 8.76
C LEU A 34 5.53 -10.75 9.96
N VAL A 35 4.49 -10.00 10.30
CA VAL A 35 4.52 -9.03 11.41
C VAL A 35 4.40 -9.73 12.76
N GLU A 36 3.54 -10.76 12.86
CA GLU A 36 3.27 -11.45 14.12
C GLU A 36 4.33 -12.46 14.48
N TYR A 37 4.87 -13.19 13.51
CA TYR A 37 5.77 -14.33 13.77
C TYR A 37 7.14 -14.22 13.11
N GLY A 38 7.34 -13.24 12.22
CA GLY A 38 8.60 -13.06 11.47
C GLY A 38 8.96 -14.27 10.60
N THR A 39 7.95 -15.00 10.14
CA THR A 39 8.12 -16.21 9.32
C THR A 39 7.50 -16.04 7.96
N THR A 40 8.19 -16.55 6.95
CA THR A 40 7.62 -16.68 5.60
C THR A 40 6.64 -17.85 5.60
N ASN A 41 5.46 -17.64 5.05
CA ASN A 41 4.54 -18.72 4.72
C ASN A 41 4.73 -19.14 3.26
N ASN A 42 4.09 -20.23 2.85
CA ASN A 42 4.15 -20.71 1.47
C ASN A 42 3.33 -19.85 0.49
N ASN A 43 2.80 -18.71 0.92
CA ASN A 43 2.07 -17.81 0.04
C ASN A 43 3.04 -17.15 -0.94
N LEU A 44 2.66 -17.12 -2.21
CA LEU A 44 3.42 -16.40 -3.24
C LEU A 44 3.50 -14.91 -2.92
N ILE A 45 2.40 -14.34 -2.42
CA ILE A 45 2.28 -12.92 -2.08
C ILE A 45 1.66 -12.76 -0.69
N ASP A 46 2.28 -11.96 0.17
CA ASP A 46 1.70 -11.53 1.43
C ASP A 46 1.09 -10.13 1.26
N PHE A 47 -0.24 -10.05 1.29
CA PHE A 47 -1.02 -8.82 1.14
C PHE A 47 -1.38 -8.13 2.47
N SER A 48 -0.75 -8.49 3.57
CA SER A 48 -1.04 -7.87 4.87
C SER A 48 -0.73 -6.37 4.86
N THR A 49 -1.74 -5.58 5.19
CA THR A 49 -1.65 -4.11 5.12
C THR A 49 -0.86 -3.48 6.27
N ASN A 50 -0.34 -4.28 7.19
CA ASN A 50 0.53 -3.84 8.29
C ASN A 50 2.02 -4.20 8.08
N ASN A 51 2.39 -4.85 6.99
CA ASN A 51 3.79 -5.23 6.71
C ASN A 51 4.74 -4.02 6.65
N TRP A 52 4.24 -2.83 6.27
CA TRP A 52 5.04 -1.60 6.26
C TRP A 52 5.63 -1.24 7.63
N SER A 53 4.96 -1.64 8.73
CA SER A 53 5.37 -1.35 10.11
C SER A 53 6.27 -2.42 10.72
N MET A 54 6.58 -3.49 9.96
CA MET A 54 7.46 -4.57 10.41
C MET A 54 8.76 -4.02 10.99
N ASP A 55 9.22 -4.58 12.11
CA ASP A 55 10.49 -4.17 12.72
C ASP A 55 11.69 -4.49 11.81
N SER A 56 12.80 -3.78 12.03
CA SER A 56 13.97 -3.88 11.16
C SER A 56 14.61 -5.26 11.20
N SER A 57 14.60 -5.94 12.34
CA SER A 57 15.21 -7.27 12.48
C SER A 57 14.44 -8.32 11.71
N THR A 58 13.11 -8.25 11.75
CA THR A 58 12.21 -9.11 10.98
C THR A 58 12.36 -8.84 9.48
N ALA A 59 12.38 -7.56 9.08
CA ALA A 59 12.55 -7.19 7.67
C ALA A 59 13.86 -7.75 7.09
N LEU A 60 14.98 -7.60 7.80
CA LEU A 60 16.29 -8.13 7.39
C LEU A 60 16.32 -9.67 7.36
N LYS A 61 15.65 -10.31 8.32
CA LYS A 61 15.58 -11.77 8.38
C LYS A 61 14.87 -12.37 7.18
N ILE A 62 13.76 -11.77 6.73
CA ILE A 62 12.96 -12.27 5.62
C ILE A 62 13.48 -11.84 4.25
N ASP A 63 14.30 -10.78 4.16
CA ASP A 63 14.71 -10.20 2.87
C ASP A 63 15.37 -11.21 1.92
N LYS A 64 16.07 -12.21 2.46
CA LYS A 64 16.68 -13.29 1.66
C LYS A 64 15.65 -14.12 0.88
N ASP A 65 14.43 -14.26 1.41
CA ASP A 65 13.34 -15.07 0.86
C ASP A 65 12.36 -14.21 0.03
N VAL A 66 12.48 -12.87 0.10
CA VAL A 66 11.64 -11.94 -0.63
C VAL A 66 12.27 -11.57 -1.98
N SER A 67 11.55 -11.83 -3.05
CA SER A 67 11.95 -11.43 -4.40
C SER A 67 11.60 -9.98 -4.70
N LYS A 68 10.40 -9.54 -4.30
CA LYS A 68 9.92 -8.17 -4.51
C LYS A 68 9.08 -7.66 -3.34
N TYR A 69 9.18 -6.36 -3.11
CA TYR A 69 8.32 -5.58 -2.24
C TYR A 69 7.46 -4.64 -3.09
N ILE A 70 6.17 -4.58 -2.81
CA ILE A 70 5.24 -3.71 -3.53
C ILE A 70 4.76 -2.60 -2.60
N PHE A 71 5.07 -1.36 -2.93
CA PHE A 71 4.49 -0.19 -2.33
C PHE A 71 3.43 0.40 -3.26
N ILE A 72 2.19 0.52 -2.78
CA ILE A 72 1.19 1.37 -3.42
C ILE A 72 0.96 2.56 -2.50
N VAL A 73 1.33 3.74 -2.97
CA VAL A 73 1.10 5.01 -2.27
C VAL A 73 -0.11 5.72 -2.85
N ARG A 74 -0.73 6.56 -2.05
CA ARG A 74 -1.90 7.36 -2.42
C ARG A 74 -1.74 8.75 -1.85
N ASP A 75 -2.42 9.76 -2.43
CA ASP A 75 -2.51 11.06 -1.78
C ASP A 75 -2.90 10.91 -0.31
N PRO A 76 -2.13 11.46 0.65
CA PRO A 76 -2.35 11.22 2.08
C PRO A 76 -3.73 11.69 2.56
N ILE A 77 -4.26 12.77 2.00
CA ILE A 77 -5.59 13.29 2.37
C ILE A 77 -6.68 12.39 1.81
N GLU A 78 -6.56 11.95 0.54
CA GLU A 78 -7.51 10.99 -0.03
C GLU A 78 -7.51 9.64 0.69
N LEU A 79 -6.33 9.18 1.12
CA LEU A 79 -6.22 7.99 1.95
C LEU A 79 -6.92 8.22 3.29
N ALA A 80 -6.64 9.35 3.96
CA ALA A 80 -7.25 9.69 5.24
C ALA A 80 -8.78 9.76 5.14
N ILE A 81 -9.33 10.40 4.08
CA ILE A 81 -10.79 10.44 3.83
C ILE A 81 -11.34 9.02 3.68
N SER A 82 -10.71 8.20 2.84
CA SER A 82 -11.16 6.83 2.60
C SER A 82 -11.13 5.96 3.87
N TYR A 83 -10.17 6.20 4.75
CA TYR A 83 -10.02 5.46 5.99
C TYR A 83 -10.97 5.98 7.06
N TYR A 84 -11.10 7.29 7.23
CA TYR A 84 -12.05 7.93 8.13
C TYR A 84 -13.48 7.49 7.88
N MET A 85 -13.92 7.45 6.62
CA MET A 85 -15.27 7.00 6.25
C MET A 85 -15.56 5.55 6.65
N GLN A 86 -14.54 4.74 6.84
CA GLN A 86 -14.69 3.33 7.22
C GLN A 86 -14.57 3.09 8.73
N THR A 87 -13.73 3.86 9.41
CA THR A 87 -13.27 3.51 10.77
C THR A 87 -13.52 4.58 11.82
N ARG A 88 -14.05 5.77 11.43
CA ARG A 88 -14.27 6.87 12.36
C ARG A 88 -15.12 6.44 13.56
N LEU A 89 -14.76 6.95 14.71
CA LEU A 89 -15.56 6.86 15.91
C LEU A 89 -16.62 7.98 15.97
N ASP A 90 -17.71 7.74 16.66
CA ASP A 90 -18.76 8.75 16.84
C ASP A 90 -18.16 9.99 17.54
N GLY A 91 -18.36 11.16 16.93
CA GLY A 91 -17.86 12.43 17.45
C GLY A 91 -16.40 12.75 17.13
N GLU A 92 -15.65 11.85 16.48
CA GLU A 92 -14.29 12.11 16.06
C GLU A 92 -14.24 13.14 14.92
N SER A 93 -13.47 14.21 15.07
CA SER A 93 -13.25 15.16 13.98
C SER A 93 -12.25 14.62 12.95
N PHE A 94 -12.35 15.11 11.71
CA PHE A 94 -11.39 14.69 10.67
C PHE A 94 -9.94 15.12 10.98
N ASN A 95 -9.74 16.26 11.63
CA ASN A 95 -8.40 16.69 12.07
C ASN A 95 -7.82 15.77 13.15
N ASP A 96 -8.61 15.36 14.15
CA ASP A 96 -8.17 14.39 15.18
C ASP A 96 -7.80 13.06 14.55
N PHE A 97 -8.59 12.61 13.57
CA PHE A 97 -8.29 11.40 12.81
C PHE A 97 -6.95 11.53 12.06
N ILE A 98 -6.74 12.63 11.31
CA ILE A 98 -5.44 12.87 10.63
C ILE A 98 -4.30 12.93 11.64
N PHE A 99 -4.49 13.57 12.78
CA PHE A 99 -3.48 13.60 13.84
C PHE A 99 -3.10 12.19 14.28
N SER A 100 -4.08 11.31 14.47
CA SER A 100 -3.82 9.91 14.83
C SER A 100 -3.04 9.16 13.73
N LEU A 101 -3.35 9.40 12.45
CA LEU A 101 -2.63 8.81 11.32
C LEU A 101 -1.18 9.32 11.22
N VAL A 102 -0.93 10.59 11.51
CA VAL A 102 0.43 11.15 11.59
C VAL A 102 1.19 10.54 12.77
N LYS A 103 0.57 10.48 13.96
CA LYS A 103 1.16 9.89 15.16
C LYS A 103 1.55 8.42 14.97
N THR A 104 0.71 7.64 14.30
CA THR A 104 0.98 6.24 13.97
C THR A 104 1.87 6.08 12.72
N LYS A 105 2.27 7.19 12.08
CA LYS A 105 3.04 7.25 10.84
C LYS A 105 2.36 6.64 9.61
N LEU A 106 1.08 6.32 9.68
CA LEU A 106 0.37 5.63 8.61
C LEU A 106 0.30 6.42 7.30
N ILE A 107 0.35 7.76 7.36
CA ILE A 107 0.39 8.64 6.17
C ILE A 107 1.76 9.29 5.96
N CYS A 108 2.80 8.82 6.67
CA CYS A 108 4.17 9.34 6.57
C CYS A 108 4.98 8.56 5.52
N PHE A 109 4.53 8.55 4.27
CA PHE A 109 5.14 7.75 3.19
C PHE A 109 6.63 8.02 2.98
N GLY A 110 7.06 9.28 3.11
CA GLY A 110 8.47 9.62 2.97
C GLY A 110 9.36 8.89 3.97
N ASP A 111 8.97 8.89 5.25
CA ASP A 111 9.72 8.20 6.31
C ASP A 111 9.70 6.68 6.12
N ILE A 112 8.55 6.14 5.71
CA ILE A 112 8.39 4.70 5.52
C ILE A 112 9.25 4.19 4.36
N VAL A 113 9.18 4.84 3.20
CA VAL A 113 9.97 4.43 2.03
C VAL A 113 11.46 4.62 2.29
N GLU A 114 11.87 5.73 2.93
CA GLU A 114 13.27 5.93 3.32
C GLU A 114 13.78 4.81 4.22
N ARG A 115 12.98 4.42 5.22
CA ARG A 115 13.31 3.31 6.12
C ARG A 115 13.51 2.01 5.34
N TRP A 116 12.58 1.66 4.45
CA TRP A 116 12.67 0.44 3.67
C TRP A 116 13.86 0.45 2.69
N TYR A 117 14.17 1.59 2.08
CA TYR A 117 15.37 1.74 1.24
C TYR A 117 16.70 1.55 1.99
N LYS A 118 16.69 1.75 3.32
CA LYS A 118 17.85 1.49 4.18
C LYS A 118 17.92 0.04 4.66
N LEU A 119 16.81 -0.69 4.67
CA LEU A 119 16.73 -2.04 5.22
C LEU A 119 16.95 -3.12 4.16
N VAL A 120 16.48 -2.92 2.93
CA VAL A 120 16.50 -3.94 1.89
C VAL A 120 17.08 -3.41 0.59
N ASP A 121 17.38 -4.28 -0.37
CA ASP A 121 17.85 -3.86 -1.68
C ASP A 121 16.76 -3.07 -2.41
N LYS A 122 17.06 -1.80 -2.76
CA LYS A 122 16.13 -0.91 -3.47
C LYS A 122 15.58 -1.53 -4.77
N ARG A 123 16.37 -2.37 -5.47
CA ARG A 123 15.97 -3.04 -6.72
C ARG A 123 14.84 -4.05 -6.52
N LYS A 124 14.60 -4.47 -5.28
CA LYS A 124 13.47 -5.32 -4.92
C LYS A 124 12.18 -4.51 -4.68
N ILE A 125 12.26 -3.18 -4.49
CA ILE A 125 11.12 -2.35 -4.15
C ILE A 125 10.48 -1.77 -5.40
N LEU A 126 9.22 -2.10 -5.63
CA LEU A 126 8.36 -1.54 -6.68
C LEU A 126 7.41 -0.54 -6.03
N ILE A 127 7.40 0.69 -6.53
CA ILE A 127 6.55 1.77 -6.01
C ILE A 127 5.56 2.18 -7.10
N TYR A 128 4.27 2.19 -6.74
CA TYR A 128 3.17 2.61 -7.59
C TYR A 128 2.36 3.71 -6.92
N ASP A 129 1.97 4.70 -7.68
CA ASP A 129 1.05 5.76 -7.25
C ASP A 129 -0.38 5.38 -7.62
N TYR A 130 -1.28 5.31 -6.62
CA TYR A 130 -2.67 4.92 -6.84
C TYR A 130 -3.37 5.77 -7.89
N ASN A 131 -3.20 7.09 -7.81
CA ASN A 131 -3.90 8.02 -8.69
C ASN A 131 -3.31 8.03 -10.10
N LYS A 132 -1.99 7.90 -10.21
CA LYS A 132 -1.26 7.97 -11.47
C LYS A 132 -1.24 6.64 -12.22
N ASP A 133 -0.98 5.54 -11.50
CA ASP A 133 -0.65 4.25 -12.10
C ASP A 133 -1.82 3.27 -12.09
N ILE A 134 -2.77 3.43 -11.14
CA ILE A 134 -3.87 2.48 -10.93
C ILE A 134 -5.20 3.07 -11.39
N GLN A 135 -5.56 4.26 -10.91
CA GLN A 135 -6.87 4.85 -11.16
C GLN A 135 -7.09 5.06 -12.67
N GLY A 136 -8.09 4.36 -13.22
CA GLY A 136 -8.41 4.42 -14.65
C GLY A 136 -7.45 3.66 -15.57
N LYS A 137 -6.46 2.95 -15.02
CA LYS A 137 -5.44 2.20 -15.79
C LYS A 137 -5.30 0.75 -15.32
N HIS A 138 -6.34 0.18 -14.79
CA HIS A 138 -6.32 -1.12 -14.09
C HIS A 138 -5.64 -2.24 -14.87
N GLN A 139 -5.94 -2.36 -16.17
CA GLN A 139 -5.43 -3.45 -16.99
C GLN A 139 -3.93 -3.34 -17.26
N SER A 140 -3.47 -2.14 -17.61
CA SER A 140 -2.04 -1.87 -17.83
C SER A 140 -1.22 -2.00 -16.54
N PHE A 141 -1.80 -1.58 -15.41
CA PHE A 141 -1.16 -1.73 -14.10
C PHE A 141 -0.99 -3.20 -13.70
N ILE A 142 -2.03 -4.04 -13.86
CA ILE A 142 -1.92 -5.47 -13.57
C ILE A 142 -0.91 -6.15 -14.50
N ALA A 143 -0.91 -5.81 -15.80
CA ALA A 143 0.08 -6.33 -16.74
C ALA A 143 1.52 -5.96 -16.32
N ASP A 144 1.74 -4.72 -15.88
CA ASP A 144 3.04 -4.26 -15.41
C ASP A 144 3.46 -4.97 -14.12
N ILE A 145 2.55 -5.10 -13.15
CA ILE A 145 2.81 -5.88 -11.93
C ILE A 145 3.17 -7.31 -12.27
N CYS A 146 2.38 -8.00 -13.09
CA CYS A 146 2.66 -9.38 -13.46
C CYS A 146 4.03 -9.54 -14.10
N LYS A 147 4.38 -8.66 -15.03
CA LYS A 147 5.71 -8.61 -15.65
C LYS A 147 6.84 -8.40 -14.63
N ASN A 148 6.69 -7.45 -13.73
CA ASN A 148 7.72 -7.12 -12.72
C ASN A 148 7.85 -8.19 -11.61
N LEU A 149 6.83 -9.04 -11.46
CA LEU A 149 6.79 -10.11 -10.47
C LEU A 149 7.11 -11.49 -11.07
N ASP A 150 7.45 -11.54 -12.36
CA ASP A 150 7.67 -12.78 -13.11
C ASP A 150 6.47 -13.76 -12.98
N LEU A 151 5.24 -13.21 -13.02
CA LEU A 151 4.01 -13.98 -12.99
C LEU A 151 3.56 -14.27 -14.43
N ASP A 152 3.86 -15.47 -14.90
CA ASP A 152 3.45 -15.93 -16.23
C ASP A 152 1.94 -16.25 -16.26
N GLY A 153 1.32 -16.10 -17.45
CA GLY A 153 -0.06 -16.53 -17.68
C GLY A 153 -1.14 -15.46 -17.43
N TYR A 154 -0.76 -14.19 -17.27
CA TYR A 154 -1.77 -13.11 -17.22
C TYR A 154 -2.52 -13.00 -18.56
N ASP A 155 -3.81 -13.28 -18.54
CA ASP A 155 -4.69 -13.11 -19.69
C ASP A 155 -5.30 -11.70 -19.70
N GLN A 156 -4.82 -10.83 -20.60
CA GLN A 156 -5.33 -9.48 -20.78
C GLN A 156 -6.76 -9.42 -21.34
N THR A 157 -7.28 -10.54 -21.87
CA THR A 157 -8.63 -10.60 -22.44
C THR A 157 -9.70 -10.81 -21.36
N VAL A 158 -9.33 -11.25 -20.17
CA VAL A 158 -10.26 -11.39 -19.05
C VAL A 158 -10.67 -10.01 -18.54
N PRO A 159 -11.96 -9.62 -18.66
CA PRO A 159 -12.41 -8.34 -18.15
C PRO A 159 -12.19 -8.27 -16.64
N LEU A 160 -11.41 -7.30 -16.20
CA LEU A 160 -11.28 -6.99 -14.78
C LEU A 160 -12.62 -6.43 -14.30
N GLN A 161 -13.44 -7.25 -13.64
CA GLN A 161 -14.69 -6.76 -13.04
C GLN A 161 -14.37 -5.70 -11.99
N ASP A 162 -14.70 -4.45 -12.32
CA ASP A 162 -14.45 -3.30 -11.47
C ASP A 162 -15.46 -3.22 -10.31
N LYS A 163 -15.41 -4.16 -9.38
CA LYS A 163 -15.92 -3.91 -8.04
C LYS A 163 -14.87 -3.08 -7.28
N ILE A 164 -14.64 -1.88 -7.77
CA ILE A 164 -13.97 -0.88 -6.94
C ILE A 164 -14.95 -0.55 -5.84
N PHE A 165 -14.50 -0.65 -4.58
CA PHE A 165 -15.17 -0.01 -3.45
C PHE A 165 -15.01 1.53 -3.65
N SER A 166 -15.68 2.05 -4.68
CA SER A 166 -15.79 3.47 -4.87
C SER A 166 -16.77 3.96 -3.83
N THR A 167 -16.28 4.70 -2.87
CA THR A 167 -17.15 5.60 -2.11
C THR A 167 -17.64 6.65 -3.10
N HIS A 168 -18.69 6.32 -3.87
CA HIS A 168 -19.48 7.31 -4.58
C HIS A 168 -19.99 8.29 -3.51
N ASN A 169 -19.79 9.58 -3.69
CA ASN A 169 -20.11 10.65 -2.74
C ASN A 169 -19.17 10.73 -1.50
N LYS A 170 -17.85 10.78 -1.73
CA LYS A 170 -16.97 11.18 -0.65
C LYS A 170 -17.32 12.60 -0.21
N PRO A 171 -17.53 12.84 1.10
CA PRO A 171 -17.72 14.18 1.59
C PRO A 171 -16.47 15.02 1.28
N GLU A 172 -16.65 16.30 1.02
CA GLU A 172 -15.53 17.24 0.87
C GLU A 172 -14.92 17.52 2.25
N LEU A 173 -14.10 16.60 2.75
CA LEU A 173 -13.37 16.75 3.99
C LEU A 173 -12.01 17.39 3.70
N LYS A 174 -11.64 18.38 4.52
CA LYS A 174 -10.35 19.07 4.43
C LYS A 174 -9.67 19.06 5.78
N CYS A 175 -8.36 18.85 5.78
CA CYS A 175 -7.55 19.11 6.96
C CYS A 175 -7.44 20.64 7.11
N THR A 176 -7.96 21.20 8.18
CA THR A 176 -7.92 22.62 8.48
C THR A 176 -6.77 23.01 9.41
N ASP A 177 -6.10 22.03 10.01
CA ASP A 177 -4.94 22.26 10.87
C ASP A 177 -3.68 22.52 10.02
N ALA A 178 -3.11 23.72 10.18
CA ALA A 178 -1.94 24.14 9.41
C ALA A 178 -0.68 23.30 9.72
N ASN A 179 -0.50 22.84 10.97
CA ASN A 179 0.66 22.04 11.35
C ASN A 179 0.58 20.64 10.75
N LEU A 180 -0.61 20.01 10.79
CA LEU A 180 -0.83 18.71 10.15
C LEU A 180 -0.60 18.79 8.64
N ASN A 181 -1.10 19.83 7.99
CA ASN A 181 -0.87 20.06 6.57
C ASN A 181 0.62 20.23 6.24
N ALA A 182 1.37 20.97 7.07
CA ALA A 182 2.81 21.12 6.89
C ALA A 182 3.56 19.79 7.03
N ILE A 183 3.20 18.95 8.00
CA ILE A 183 3.79 17.61 8.17
C ILE A 183 3.49 16.75 6.94
N ILE A 184 2.24 16.71 6.49
CA ILE A 184 1.83 15.91 5.31
C ILE A 184 2.61 16.37 4.07
N LYS A 185 2.69 17.68 3.84
CA LYS A 185 3.45 18.26 2.72
C LYS A 185 4.92 17.83 2.76
N THR A 186 5.56 17.93 3.92
CA THR A 186 6.96 17.50 4.11
C THR A 186 7.13 16.00 3.77
N GLN A 187 6.20 15.15 4.16
CA GLN A 187 6.25 13.72 3.84
C GLN A 187 6.10 13.45 2.34
N VAL A 188 5.21 14.18 1.66
CA VAL A 188 5.03 14.07 0.20
C VAL A 188 6.28 14.55 -0.54
N GLU A 189 6.89 15.66 -0.12
CA GLU A 189 8.13 16.17 -0.71
C GLU A 189 9.28 15.20 -0.50
N LYS A 190 9.45 14.69 0.71
CA LYS A 190 10.45 13.67 1.03
C LYS A 190 10.28 12.41 0.18
N PHE A 191 9.06 11.92 0.05
CA PHE A 191 8.75 10.78 -0.81
C PHE A 191 9.19 11.02 -2.26
N LYS A 192 8.85 12.18 -2.83
CA LYS A 192 9.26 12.55 -4.19
C LYS A 192 10.78 12.58 -4.35
N GLN A 193 11.50 13.19 -3.40
CA GLN A 193 12.97 13.26 -3.45
C GLN A 193 13.61 11.86 -3.45
N ILE A 194 13.09 10.95 -2.63
CA ILE A 194 13.64 9.59 -2.50
C ILE A 194 13.35 8.74 -3.75
N THR A 195 12.20 8.93 -4.40
CA THR A 195 11.76 8.07 -5.51
C THR A 195 12.15 8.59 -6.89
N GLN A 196 12.57 9.85 -7.00
CA GLN A 196 12.98 10.49 -8.26
C GLN A 196 14.50 10.74 -8.37
N GLY A 197 15.27 10.51 -7.32
CA GLY A 197 16.73 10.55 -7.25
C GLY A 197 17.32 9.16 -7.35
#